data_5f3b44f05df4def8a3f5b3588d9e7b22
#
_entry.id   5f3b44f05df4def8a3f5b3588d9e7b22
#
_cell.length_a   1.000
_cell.length_b   1.000
_cell.length_c   1.000
_cell.angle_alpha   90.00
_cell.angle_beta   90.00
_cell.angle_gamma   90.00
#
_symmetry.space_group_name_H-M   'P 1'
#
loop_
_entity.id
_entity.type
_entity.pdbx_description
1 polymer ?
#
loop_
_entity_poly.entity_id
_entity_poly.type
_entity_poly.pdbx_seq_one_letter_code
_entity_poly.pdbx_strand_id
1 'polypeptide(L)'
;RVASRGLGDVYKRQVGGGVSKLQDIERLLEKGADKVSINTSAILDPSLVGNAAKKFGSQCIVVAVDSKREGEKSYVYTHGGKNKTAFETSAWIKIVEGEGAGEILLTSMDRDGTKIGFDNELTSSIAKDLSIPLITSGGAGCIDHMIEGITDGKADAVLAASIFHQKEITIAEVKDGLASKGIEVRL
;
A
#
# COMPACT_ATOMS: atom_id res chain seq x y z
N ARG A 1 -9.91 5.48 -9.93
CA ARG A 1 -9.22 4.85 -11.08
C ARG A 1 -8.31 5.87 -11.73
N VAL A 2 -7.03 5.66 -11.66
CA VAL A 2 -6.09 6.46 -12.45
C VAL A 2 -5.71 5.64 -13.65
N ALA A 3 -6.37 5.91 -14.78
CA ALA A 3 -5.94 5.38 -16.06
C ALA A 3 -4.56 5.97 -16.39
N SER A 4 -3.57 5.14 -16.68
CA SER A 4 -2.35 5.64 -17.26
C SER A 4 -2.68 6.22 -18.63
N ARG A 5 -2.36 7.49 -18.83
CA ARG A 5 -2.50 8.16 -20.11
C ARG A 5 -1.10 8.33 -20.68
N GLY A 6 -0.81 7.70 -21.78
CA GLY A 6 0.43 7.93 -22.47
C GLY A 6 0.49 7.15 -23.77
N LEU A 7 0.99 7.76 -24.79
CA LEU A 7 1.51 7.10 -25.97
C LEU A 7 2.82 6.43 -25.55
N GLY A 8 2.78 5.14 -25.36
CA GLY A 8 3.87 4.38 -24.77
C GLY A 8 3.53 3.96 -23.35
N ASP A 9 4.29 3.06 -22.87
CA ASP A 9 4.11 2.37 -21.61
C ASP A 9 4.37 3.30 -20.42
N VAL A 10 3.33 3.98 -19.95
CA VAL A 10 3.43 4.81 -18.76
C VAL A 10 3.22 3.92 -17.54
N TYR A 11 4.32 3.40 -17.02
CA TYR A 11 4.33 2.74 -15.74
C TYR A 11 4.07 3.77 -14.64
N LYS A 12 3.08 3.52 -13.79
CA LYS A 12 2.91 4.28 -12.56
C LYS A 12 4.02 3.91 -11.60
N ARG A 13 4.94 4.83 -11.37
CA ARG A 13 6.04 4.64 -10.43
C ARG A 13 5.65 5.20 -9.07
N GLN A 14 5.52 4.31 -8.10
CA GLN A 14 5.49 4.68 -6.70
C GLN A 14 6.92 4.62 -6.15
N VAL A 15 7.37 5.68 -5.51
CA VAL A 15 8.70 5.78 -4.90
C VAL A 15 8.55 6.07 -3.42
N GLY A 16 9.30 5.37 -2.58
CA GLY A 16 9.32 5.55 -1.14
C GLY A 16 10.69 5.20 -0.55
N GLY A 17 10.81 5.41 0.75
CA GLY A 17 12.05 5.19 1.49
C GLY A 17 12.84 6.47 1.71
N GLY A 18 13.10 6.79 2.98
CA GLY A 18 13.87 7.98 3.37
C GLY A 18 13.22 9.34 3.11
N VAL A 19 11.95 9.36 2.72
CA VAL A 19 11.19 10.61 2.52
C VAL A 19 10.84 11.20 3.88
N SER A 20 11.33 12.40 4.17
CA SER A 20 11.19 13.01 5.50
C SER A 20 10.58 14.41 5.50
N LYS A 21 10.50 15.07 4.36
CA LYS A 21 10.01 16.45 4.23
C LYS A 21 9.40 16.72 2.85
N LEU A 22 8.64 17.81 2.74
CA LEU A 22 7.97 18.22 1.50
C LEU A 22 8.93 18.33 0.30
N GLN A 23 10.15 18.83 0.50
CA GLN A 23 11.15 18.96 -0.56
C GLN A 23 11.59 17.61 -1.13
N ASP A 24 11.58 16.54 -0.32
CA ASP A 24 11.90 15.20 -0.81
C ASP A 24 10.77 14.70 -1.73
N ILE A 25 9.51 14.94 -1.35
CA ILE A 25 8.33 14.59 -2.16
C ILE A 25 8.37 15.36 -3.48
N GLU A 26 8.57 16.67 -3.44
CA GLU A 26 8.67 17.53 -4.62
C GLU A 26 9.73 17.02 -5.60
N ARG A 27 10.93 16.78 -5.11
CA ARG A 27 12.04 16.29 -5.91
C ARG A 27 11.74 14.92 -6.58
N LEU A 28 11.04 14.02 -5.89
CA LEU A 28 10.68 12.72 -6.43
C LEU A 28 9.63 12.86 -7.55
N LEU A 29 8.62 13.70 -7.34
CA LEU A 29 7.59 13.97 -8.35
C LEU A 29 8.18 14.67 -9.60
N GLU A 30 9.08 15.65 -9.42
CA GLU A 30 9.83 16.30 -10.52
C GLU A 30 10.71 15.32 -11.30
N LYS A 31 11.21 14.26 -10.66
CA LYS A 31 12.00 13.20 -11.30
C LYS A 31 11.14 12.13 -11.97
N GLY A 32 9.82 12.31 -12.01
CA GLY A 32 8.88 11.44 -12.71
C GLY A 32 8.28 10.33 -11.88
N ALA A 33 8.29 10.44 -10.54
CA ALA A 33 7.44 9.59 -9.72
C ALA A 33 5.98 10.05 -9.86
N ASP A 34 5.06 9.09 -10.00
CA ASP A 34 3.61 9.38 -10.02
C ASP A 34 3.03 9.44 -8.61
N LYS A 35 3.61 8.65 -7.70
CA LYS A 35 3.23 8.58 -6.29
C LYS A 35 4.45 8.52 -5.40
N VAL A 36 4.34 9.12 -4.23
CA VAL A 36 5.37 9.07 -3.18
C VAL A 36 4.79 8.44 -1.94
N SER A 37 5.49 7.42 -1.44
CA SER A 37 5.11 6.67 -0.24
C SER A 37 5.89 7.16 0.96
N ILE A 38 5.17 7.48 2.04
CA ILE A 38 5.72 7.93 3.33
C ILE A 38 5.24 7.01 4.45
N ASN A 39 6.12 6.71 5.40
CA ASN A 39 5.81 5.86 6.56
C ASN A 39 6.25 6.57 7.85
N THR A 40 7.45 6.33 8.33
CA THR A 40 7.97 6.84 9.62
C THR A 40 7.81 8.36 9.77
N SER A 41 8.06 9.12 8.71
CA SER A 41 7.93 10.58 8.74
C SER A 41 6.48 11.04 8.95
N ALA A 42 5.50 10.32 8.42
CA ALA A 42 4.08 10.62 8.67
C ALA A 42 3.70 10.36 10.14
N ILE A 43 4.30 9.34 10.77
CA ILE A 43 4.06 9.04 12.19
C ILE A 43 4.70 10.09 13.10
N LEU A 44 5.88 10.60 12.73
CA LEU A 44 6.57 11.64 13.48
C LEU A 44 5.90 13.01 13.33
N ASP A 45 5.35 13.28 12.15
CA ASP A 45 4.62 14.50 11.84
C ASP A 45 3.46 14.21 10.86
N PRO A 46 2.25 13.92 11.36
CA PRO A 46 1.09 13.68 10.51
C PRO A 46 0.73 14.86 9.60
N SER A 47 1.06 16.08 9.98
CA SER A 47 0.80 17.27 9.17
C SER A 47 1.56 17.27 7.83
N LEU A 48 2.66 16.49 7.74
CA LEU A 48 3.38 16.26 6.50
C LEU A 48 2.48 15.69 5.40
N VAL A 49 1.57 14.75 5.77
CA VAL A 49 0.58 14.17 4.84
C VAL A 49 -0.35 15.26 4.30
N GLY A 50 -0.93 16.06 5.20
CA GLY A 50 -1.85 17.14 4.81
C GLY A 50 -1.19 18.23 3.98
N ASN A 51 0.01 18.63 4.35
CA ASN A 51 0.78 19.63 3.61
C ASN A 51 1.17 19.13 2.21
N ALA A 52 1.55 17.85 2.10
CA ALA A 52 1.87 17.22 0.83
C ALA A 52 0.62 17.08 -0.05
N ALA A 53 -0.51 16.63 0.50
CA ALA A 53 -1.77 16.51 -0.22
C ALA A 53 -2.27 17.86 -0.74
N LYS A 54 -2.17 18.92 0.05
CA LYS A 54 -2.52 20.29 -0.37
C LYS A 54 -1.63 20.82 -1.49
N LYS A 55 -0.33 20.52 -1.45
CA LYS A 55 0.63 21.05 -2.42
C LYS A 55 0.65 20.26 -3.72
N PHE A 56 0.57 18.92 -3.67
CA PHE A 56 0.79 18.05 -4.83
C PHE A 56 -0.45 17.29 -5.28
N GLY A 57 -1.53 17.33 -4.50
CA GLY A 57 -2.73 16.52 -4.67
C GLY A 57 -2.65 15.21 -3.90
N SER A 58 -3.75 14.84 -3.25
CA SER A 58 -3.83 13.59 -2.45
C SER A 58 -3.48 12.35 -3.27
N GLN A 59 -3.86 12.30 -4.55
CA GLN A 59 -3.58 11.18 -5.46
C GLN A 59 -2.09 10.83 -5.62
N CYS A 60 -1.18 11.75 -5.27
CA CYS A 60 0.27 11.52 -5.29
C CYS A 60 0.82 10.98 -3.96
N ILE A 61 0.02 10.99 -2.89
CA ILE A 61 0.49 10.68 -1.54
C ILE A 61 -0.04 9.33 -1.07
N VAL A 62 0.88 8.40 -0.87
CA VAL A 62 0.61 7.08 -0.31
C VAL A 62 1.16 7.04 1.11
N VAL A 63 0.35 6.59 2.07
CA VAL A 63 0.86 6.31 3.41
C VAL A 63 1.08 4.82 3.55
N ALA A 64 2.34 4.43 3.73
CA ALA A 64 2.72 3.06 4.02
C ALA A 64 2.58 2.78 5.52
N VAL A 65 1.95 1.67 5.85
CA VAL A 65 1.63 1.26 7.22
C VAL A 65 2.13 -0.17 7.42
N ASP A 66 3.21 -0.31 8.17
CA ASP A 66 3.70 -1.62 8.61
C ASP A 66 2.94 -1.99 9.88
N SER A 67 2.13 -3.04 9.81
CA SER A 67 1.23 -3.47 10.86
C SER A 67 1.65 -4.83 11.41
N LYS A 68 1.64 -4.98 12.73
CA LYS A 68 1.89 -6.24 13.41
C LYS A 68 0.81 -6.53 14.43
N ARG A 69 0.34 -7.79 14.46
CA ARG A 69 -0.68 -8.25 15.39
C ARG A 69 -0.07 -8.51 16.77
N GLU A 70 -0.74 -8.01 17.79
CA GLU A 70 -0.42 -8.29 19.20
C GLU A 70 -1.71 -8.60 19.97
N GLY A 71 -1.96 -9.86 20.21
CA GLY A 71 -3.23 -10.33 20.76
C GLY A 71 -4.38 -10.06 19.79
N GLU A 72 -5.41 -9.38 20.25
CA GLU A 72 -6.60 -9.05 19.44
C GLU A 72 -6.45 -7.76 18.62
N LYS A 73 -5.35 -7.01 18.81
CA LYS A 73 -5.11 -5.73 18.17
C LYS A 73 -3.90 -5.77 17.25
N SER A 74 -3.88 -4.86 16.29
CA SER A 74 -2.75 -4.63 15.40
C SER A 74 -2.20 -3.22 15.63
N TYR A 75 -0.87 -3.11 15.69
CA TYR A 75 -0.17 -1.86 15.94
C TYR A 75 0.76 -1.49 14.79
N VAL A 76 0.92 -0.18 14.61
CA VAL A 76 1.80 0.37 13.59
C VAL A 76 3.24 0.33 14.06
N TYR A 77 4.14 -0.04 13.14
CA TYR A 77 5.58 -0.06 13.34
C TYR A 77 6.29 0.92 12.41
N THR A 78 7.45 1.39 12.84
CA THR A 78 8.31 2.32 12.09
C THR A 78 9.70 1.74 11.88
N HIS A 79 10.51 2.45 11.08
CA HIS A 79 11.91 2.09 10.82
C HIS A 79 12.07 0.65 10.25
N GLY A 80 11.18 0.30 9.30
CA GLY A 80 11.21 -1.04 8.70
C GLY A 80 10.83 -2.13 9.70
N GLY A 81 9.82 -1.89 10.52
CA GLY A 81 9.30 -2.86 11.48
C GLY A 81 10.08 -2.97 12.80
N LYS A 82 11.04 -2.08 13.05
CA LYS A 82 11.90 -2.17 14.25
C LYS A 82 11.29 -1.56 15.50
N ASN A 83 10.52 -0.49 15.36
CA ASN A 83 10.00 0.27 16.48
C ASN A 83 8.47 0.25 16.50
N LYS A 84 7.88 -0.34 17.55
CA LYS A 84 6.46 -0.25 17.82
C LYS A 84 6.06 1.18 18.15
N THR A 85 4.92 1.61 17.65
CA THR A 85 4.29 2.89 18.03
C THR A 85 3.15 2.67 19.02
N ALA A 86 2.59 3.75 19.54
CA ALA A 86 1.38 3.69 20.36
C ALA A 86 0.09 3.59 19.51
N PHE A 87 0.18 3.71 18.19
CA PHE A 87 -0.99 3.74 17.32
C PHE A 87 -1.48 2.33 17.00
N GLU A 88 -2.76 2.07 17.27
CA GLU A 88 -3.47 0.95 16.69
C GLU A 88 -3.64 1.19 15.18
N THR A 89 -3.49 0.15 14.36
CA THR A 89 -3.43 0.27 12.90
C THR A 89 -4.67 0.96 12.32
N SER A 90 -5.86 0.57 12.74
CA SER A 90 -7.12 1.17 12.28
C SER A 90 -7.23 2.65 12.65
N ALA A 91 -6.86 3.01 13.87
CA ALA A 91 -6.88 4.38 14.34
C ALA A 91 -5.89 5.27 13.57
N TRP A 92 -4.69 4.76 13.32
CA TRP A 92 -3.68 5.47 12.53
C TRP A 92 -4.13 5.73 11.08
N ILE A 93 -4.70 4.71 10.44
CA ILE A 93 -5.22 4.83 9.07
C ILE A 93 -6.30 5.92 8.99
N LYS A 94 -7.19 6.01 9.97
CA LYS A 94 -8.20 7.07 10.04
C LYS A 94 -7.59 8.47 10.20
N ILE A 95 -6.53 8.60 10.98
CA ILE A 95 -5.81 9.88 11.15
C ILE A 95 -5.24 10.32 9.80
N VAL A 96 -4.51 9.47 9.10
CA VAL A 96 -3.87 9.85 7.83
C VAL A 96 -4.85 10.02 6.69
N GLU A 97 -5.97 9.29 6.67
CA GLU A 97 -7.09 9.54 5.77
C GLU A 97 -7.65 10.94 5.99
N GLY A 98 -7.89 11.33 7.26
CA GLY A 98 -8.34 12.67 7.64
C GLY A 98 -7.34 13.78 7.30
N GLU A 99 -6.06 13.51 7.34
CA GLU A 99 -5.01 14.43 6.90
C GLU A 99 -4.96 14.59 5.36
N GLY A 100 -5.57 13.69 4.59
CA GLY A 100 -5.65 13.78 3.14
C GLY A 100 -4.74 12.81 2.39
N ALA A 101 -4.35 11.70 2.99
CA ALA A 101 -3.71 10.60 2.26
C ALA A 101 -4.58 10.20 1.08
N GLY A 102 -3.97 9.92 -0.07
CA GLY A 102 -4.68 9.49 -1.27
C GLY A 102 -4.79 7.99 -1.41
N GLU A 103 -3.96 7.22 -0.68
CA GLU A 103 -3.93 5.76 -0.74
C GLU A 103 -3.20 5.20 0.48
N ILE A 104 -3.62 4.04 0.95
CA ILE A 104 -2.95 3.30 2.02
C ILE A 104 -2.25 2.07 1.44
N LEU A 105 -0.97 1.88 1.77
CA LEU A 105 -0.23 0.65 1.53
C LEU A 105 -0.06 -0.08 2.88
N LEU A 106 -0.89 -1.09 3.12
CA LEU A 106 -0.90 -1.86 4.36
C LEU A 106 -0.04 -3.11 4.21
N THR A 107 1.03 -3.21 4.98
CA THR A 107 1.88 -4.40 5.04
C THR A 107 1.66 -5.14 6.36
N SER A 108 1.19 -6.38 6.28
CA SER A 108 1.18 -7.28 7.44
C SER A 108 2.57 -7.84 7.68
N MET A 109 3.22 -7.41 8.77
CA MET A 109 4.53 -7.91 9.14
C MET A 109 4.50 -9.39 9.54
N ASP A 110 3.37 -9.87 10.05
CA ASP A 110 3.18 -11.27 10.43
C ASP A 110 3.11 -12.19 9.21
N ARG A 111 2.72 -11.65 8.06
CA ARG A 111 2.60 -12.39 6.80
C ARG A 111 3.78 -12.16 5.87
N ASP A 112 4.51 -11.06 6.01
CA ASP A 112 5.59 -10.70 5.10
C ASP A 112 6.69 -11.77 5.05
N GLY A 113 7.06 -12.18 3.83
CA GLY A 113 8.03 -13.25 3.56
C GLY A 113 7.53 -14.69 3.78
N THR A 114 6.31 -14.89 4.31
CA THR A 114 5.81 -16.25 4.66
C THR A 114 5.24 -17.04 3.49
N LYS A 115 4.78 -16.37 2.42
CA LYS A 115 4.10 -16.98 1.27
C LYS A 115 2.80 -17.75 1.61
N ILE A 116 2.14 -17.44 2.73
CA ILE A 116 0.90 -18.13 3.17
C ILE A 116 -0.37 -17.32 2.93
N GLY A 117 -0.29 -16.26 2.15
CA GLY A 117 -1.39 -15.34 1.84
C GLY A 117 -1.36 -14.06 2.66
N PHE A 118 -2.09 -13.07 2.16
CA PHE A 118 -2.27 -11.78 2.83
C PHE A 118 -3.04 -11.93 4.15
N ASP A 119 -2.96 -10.93 5.02
CA ASP A 119 -3.82 -10.83 6.20
C ASP A 119 -5.20 -10.27 5.78
N ASN A 120 -6.03 -11.13 5.18
CA ASN A 120 -7.33 -10.75 4.65
C ASN A 120 -8.29 -10.30 5.74
N GLU A 121 -8.16 -10.84 6.97
CA GLU A 121 -8.95 -10.41 8.12
C GLU A 121 -8.67 -8.95 8.48
N LEU A 122 -7.40 -8.60 8.65
CA LEU A 122 -6.98 -7.22 8.92
C LEU A 122 -7.37 -6.29 7.77
N THR A 123 -7.06 -6.68 6.54
CA THR A 123 -7.33 -5.88 5.34
C THR A 123 -8.82 -5.59 5.19
N SER A 124 -9.68 -6.61 5.30
CA SER A 124 -11.13 -6.43 5.16
C SER A 124 -11.74 -5.61 6.30
N SER A 125 -11.20 -5.73 7.51
CA SER A 125 -11.65 -4.93 8.65
C SER A 125 -11.40 -3.43 8.43
N ILE A 126 -10.26 -3.09 7.80
CA ILE A 126 -9.90 -1.71 7.48
C ILE A 126 -10.68 -1.21 6.26
N ALA A 127 -10.81 -2.03 5.21
CA ALA A 127 -11.50 -1.66 3.98
C ALA A 127 -12.95 -1.24 4.18
N LYS A 128 -13.63 -1.78 5.21
CA LYS A 128 -15.05 -1.46 5.52
C LYS A 128 -15.28 0.03 5.79
N ASP A 129 -14.33 0.68 6.43
CA ASP A 129 -14.47 2.05 6.91
C ASP A 129 -13.56 3.04 6.19
N LEU A 130 -12.79 2.60 5.21
CA LEU A 130 -11.85 3.41 4.44
C LEU A 130 -12.49 3.93 3.15
N SER A 131 -12.34 5.23 2.86
CA SER A 131 -12.89 5.86 1.65
C SER A 131 -11.87 6.03 0.53
N ILE A 132 -10.60 5.78 0.81
CA ILE A 132 -9.49 5.87 -0.14
C ILE A 132 -8.96 4.47 -0.50
N PRO A 133 -8.29 4.29 -1.65
CA PRO A 133 -7.76 2.98 -2.05
C PRO A 133 -6.84 2.34 -1.02
N LEU A 134 -7.02 1.03 -0.83
CA LEU A 134 -6.23 0.18 0.04
C LEU A 134 -5.45 -0.85 -0.77
N ILE A 135 -4.12 -0.83 -0.62
CA ILE A 135 -3.22 -1.84 -1.17
C ILE A 135 -2.82 -2.79 -0.04
N THR A 136 -3.07 -4.09 -0.18
CA THR A 136 -2.56 -5.08 0.77
C THR A 136 -1.20 -5.62 0.35
N SER A 137 -0.32 -5.86 1.31
CA SER A 137 1.05 -6.33 1.13
C SER A 137 1.47 -7.28 2.25
N GLY A 138 2.43 -8.17 1.94
CA GLY A 138 2.97 -9.15 2.87
C GLY A 138 2.26 -10.50 2.81
N GLY A 139 2.98 -11.56 2.41
CA GLY A 139 2.49 -12.94 2.42
C GLY A 139 2.10 -13.53 1.07
N ALA A 140 2.14 -12.78 -0.02
CA ALA A 140 1.82 -13.31 -1.34
C ALA A 140 2.77 -14.44 -1.76
N GLY A 141 2.23 -15.59 -2.12
CA GLY A 141 3.00 -16.76 -2.53
C GLY A 141 2.48 -17.44 -3.81
N CYS A 142 1.25 -17.14 -4.23
CA CYS A 142 0.64 -17.71 -5.44
C CYS A 142 -0.47 -16.79 -5.98
N ILE A 143 -1.03 -17.13 -7.12
CA ILE A 143 -2.11 -16.37 -7.77
C ILE A 143 -3.38 -16.35 -6.93
N ASP A 144 -3.72 -17.47 -6.28
CA ASP A 144 -4.92 -17.56 -5.44
C ASP A 144 -4.85 -16.55 -4.28
N HIS A 145 -3.68 -16.35 -3.68
CA HIS A 145 -3.49 -15.31 -2.65
C HIS A 145 -3.80 -13.91 -3.18
N MET A 146 -3.46 -13.61 -4.46
CA MET A 146 -3.81 -12.33 -5.09
C MET A 146 -5.31 -12.17 -5.25
N ILE A 147 -5.99 -13.24 -5.66
CA ILE A 147 -7.45 -13.28 -5.79
C ILE A 147 -8.09 -13.04 -4.43
N GLU A 148 -7.69 -13.81 -3.40
CA GLU A 148 -8.20 -13.70 -2.03
C GLU A 148 -7.98 -12.29 -1.44
N GLY A 149 -6.82 -11.68 -1.70
CA GLY A 149 -6.54 -10.30 -1.25
C GLY A 149 -7.57 -9.29 -1.75
N ILE A 150 -8.05 -9.46 -2.98
CA ILE A 150 -9.07 -8.60 -3.58
C ILE A 150 -10.49 -9.04 -3.16
N THR A 151 -10.80 -10.35 -3.21
CA THR A 151 -12.15 -10.84 -2.97
C THR A 151 -12.52 -10.89 -1.49
N ASP A 152 -11.64 -11.42 -0.65
CA ASP A 152 -11.87 -11.63 0.77
C ASP A 152 -11.32 -10.48 1.60
N GLY A 153 -10.10 -10.04 1.26
CA GLY A 153 -9.45 -8.87 1.88
C GLY A 153 -10.11 -7.54 1.53
N LYS A 154 -10.91 -7.48 0.43
CA LYS A 154 -11.55 -6.25 -0.06
C LYS A 154 -10.55 -5.14 -0.41
N ALA A 155 -9.31 -5.50 -0.71
CA ALA A 155 -8.30 -4.56 -1.17
C ALA A 155 -8.59 -4.09 -2.60
N ASP A 156 -8.27 -2.83 -2.90
CA ASP A 156 -8.35 -2.27 -4.26
C ASP A 156 -7.16 -2.69 -5.13
N ALA A 157 -6.05 -3.05 -4.48
CA ALA A 157 -4.86 -3.57 -5.14
C ALA A 157 -4.06 -4.49 -4.22
N VAL A 158 -3.21 -5.33 -4.82
CA VAL A 158 -2.30 -6.23 -4.11
C VAL A 158 -0.84 -5.94 -4.50
N LEU A 159 0.07 -6.02 -3.55
CA LEU A 159 1.49 -5.85 -3.75
C LEU A 159 2.22 -7.15 -3.39
N ALA A 160 3.11 -7.59 -4.29
CA ALA A 160 4.02 -8.69 -4.04
C ALA A 160 5.42 -8.35 -4.55
N ALA A 161 6.43 -8.91 -3.92
CA ALA A 161 7.82 -8.66 -4.28
C ALA A 161 8.57 -9.96 -4.61
N SER A 162 8.75 -10.85 -3.64
CA SER A 162 9.64 -12.01 -3.76
C SER A 162 9.28 -12.94 -4.92
N ILE A 163 8.02 -13.25 -5.13
CA ILE A 163 7.56 -14.16 -6.19
C ILE A 163 7.89 -13.64 -7.59
N PHE A 164 7.87 -12.31 -7.78
CA PHE A 164 8.26 -11.67 -9.05
C PHE A 164 9.78 -11.57 -9.19
N HIS A 165 10.48 -11.18 -8.12
CA HIS A 165 11.94 -11.08 -8.14
C HIS A 165 12.62 -12.43 -8.34
N GLN A 166 12.06 -13.49 -7.76
CA GLN A 166 12.52 -14.87 -7.91
C GLN A 166 12.03 -15.53 -9.20
N LYS A 167 11.21 -14.82 -10.00
CA LYS A 167 10.63 -15.31 -11.26
C LYS A 167 9.78 -16.57 -11.09
N GLU A 168 9.15 -16.74 -9.94
CA GLU A 168 8.27 -17.87 -9.67
C GLU A 168 6.96 -17.76 -10.45
N ILE A 169 6.46 -16.53 -10.60
CA ILE A 169 5.23 -16.18 -11.32
C ILE A 169 5.48 -14.87 -12.08
N THR A 170 4.92 -14.76 -13.27
CA THR A 170 4.96 -13.52 -14.06
C THR A 170 3.75 -12.63 -13.75
N ILE A 171 3.88 -11.34 -14.03
CA ILE A 171 2.76 -10.39 -13.90
C ILE A 171 1.62 -10.75 -14.87
N ALA A 172 1.94 -11.27 -16.05
CA ALA A 172 0.94 -11.72 -17.02
C ALA A 172 0.09 -12.88 -16.45
N GLU A 173 0.73 -13.92 -15.91
CA GLU A 173 0.03 -15.05 -15.29
C GLU A 173 -0.88 -14.60 -14.12
N VAL A 174 -0.45 -13.64 -13.31
CA VAL A 174 -1.30 -13.08 -12.25
C VAL A 174 -2.51 -12.37 -12.85
N LYS A 175 -2.32 -11.54 -13.87
CA LYS A 175 -3.42 -10.83 -14.54
C LYS A 175 -4.42 -11.77 -15.18
N ASP A 176 -3.93 -12.80 -15.87
CA ASP A 176 -4.78 -13.83 -16.49
C ASP A 176 -5.57 -14.60 -15.41
N GLY A 177 -4.91 -14.95 -14.29
CA GLY A 177 -5.57 -15.59 -13.15
C GLY A 177 -6.67 -14.72 -12.54
N LEU A 178 -6.41 -13.43 -12.30
CA LEU A 178 -7.40 -12.48 -11.79
C LEU A 178 -8.57 -12.31 -12.77
N ALA A 179 -8.27 -12.14 -14.06
CA ALA A 179 -9.30 -12.01 -15.12
C ALA A 179 -10.18 -13.24 -15.22
N SER A 180 -9.63 -14.46 -15.07
CA SER A 180 -10.38 -15.72 -15.08
C SER A 180 -11.43 -15.82 -13.96
N LYS A 181 -11.27 -15.05 -12.90
CA LYS A 181 -12.20 -14.93 -11.77
C LYS A 181 -13.11 -13.70 -11.87
N GLY A 182 -13.12 -13.02 -13.01
CA GLY A 182 -13.95 -11.84 -13.25
C GLY A 182 -13.46 -10.57 -12.56
N ILE A 183 -12.22 -10.57 -12.06
CA ILE A 183 -11.61 -9.39 -11.48
C ILE A 183 -11.05 -8.52 -12.61
N GLU A 184 -11.51 -7.27 -12.69
CA GLU A 184 -11.01 -6.33 -13.70
C GLU A 184 -9.51 -6.05 -13.51
N VAL A 185 -8.73 -6.37 -14.52
CA VAL A 185 -7.31 -6.07 -14.59
C VAL A 185 -6.97 -5.37 -15.90
N ARG A 186 -5.96 -4.55 -15.87
CA ARG A 186 -5.40 -3.97 -17.10
C ARG A 186 -4.45 -5.00 -17.73
N LEU A 187 -4.87 -5.56 -18.86
CA LEU A 187 -4.04 -6.44 -19.69
C LEU A 187 -3.00 -5.67 -20.49
#